data_b02df192a41543808925cabd6df2abef
#
_entry.id   b02df192a41543808925cabd6df2abef
#
_cell.length_a   1.000
_cell.length_b   1.000
_cell.length_c   1.000
_cell.angle_alpha   90.00
_cell.angle_beta   90.00
_cell.angle_gamma   90.00
#
_symmetry.space_group_name_H-M   'P 1'
#
loop_
_entity.id
_entity.type
_entity.pdbx_description
1 polymer ?
#
loop_
_entity_poly.entity_id
_entity_poly.type
_entity_poly.pdbx_seq_one_letter_code
_entity_poly.pdbx_strand_id
1 'polypeptide(L)'
;QRQMCIRDSLMTDAGNTAQGHAYFQSASSPNRLTKTLFRMKHWGLFFLALCCAACHNDEPEQKYYITLDEDEIRADYSGIQQRIAVSANCDWSIRNIPQWCIIEKAVADNAEYLDIEVLPNDTENPREATITLACLHDRYKQTTADLFVSQAGQKKPEYDPLQWHTFAVNKFNDNKYDLLPDNVTRKYRLSAEQSFVNPAFRTQVYPGHLINCHTDNRTLTVYDQYTYNPINISASINGKLYEKEMLPTFDGMNEMVQQITSELPAQSQQFNYIGPLQYHSHRHLHLLGVGNLGLNLDELLSGKPYTEKEMGKRTGFFYNYSREMFTIMMDYPDKLIRETISEEQLPDMSYITHLTFGRMSLLFVETDLEYTKAISVVDKIIKKEELSADDIQVKADLLVYYVYFDKGNNPQTVTGGSELIGRFVNEIGSLNITPLGFSTNKLSNNQVGNLVIEFALP
;
A
#
# COMPACT_ATOMS: atom_id res chain seq x y z
N GLN A 1 -28.49 -18.35 -31.42
CA GLN A 1 -27.01 -18.42 -31.52
C GLN A 1 -26.43 -17.01 -31.41
N ARG A 2 -26.01 -16.61 -30.25
CA ARG A 2 -25.14 -15.43 -30.06
C ARG A 2 -23.82 -15.91 -29.46
N GLN A 3 -22.77 -15.82 -30.27
CA GLN A 3 -21.40 -16.07 -29.85
C GLN A 3 -20.96 -14.95 -28.92
N MET A 4 -20.60 -15.31 -27.69
CA MET A 4 -19.84 -14.44 -26.81
C MET A 4 -18.37 -14.45 -27.26
N CYS A 5 -17.85 -13.29 -27.63
CA CYS A 5 -16.41 -13.08 -27.83
C CYS A 5 -15.73 -12.90 -26.49
N ILE A 6 -14.97 -13.89 -26.08
CA ILE A 6 -13.96 -13.75 -25.05
C ILE A 6 -12.77 -13.03 -25.71
N ARG A 7 -12.39 -11.90 -25.18
CA ARG A 7 -11.23 -11.14 -25.63
C ARG A 7 -10.08 -11.41 -24.68
N ASP A 8 -9.21 -12.30 -25.11
CA ASP A 8 -7.85 -12.42 -24.57
C ASP A 8 -7.05 -11.18 -24.98
N SER A 9 -6.53 -10.45 -24.03
CA SER A 9 -5.53 -9.41 -24.31
C SER A 9 -4.13 -9.92 -23.97
N LEU A 10 -3.45 -10.36 -25.01
CA LEU A 10 -1.99 -10.51 -25.03
C LEU A 10 -1.36 -9.16 -25.33
N MET A 11 -0.39 -8.80 -24.51
CA MET A 11 0.56 -7.71 -24.76
C MET A 11 1.41 -7.99 -26.01
N THR A 12 1.63 -6.97 -26.80
CA THR A 12 2.90 -6.79 -27.53
C THR A 12 3.17 -5.30 -27.70
N ASP A 13 4.42 -4.97 -27.41
CA ASP A 13 5.12 -3.70 -27.66
C ASP A 13 5.08 -3.28 -29.14
N ALA A 14 5.10 -2.00 -29.37
CA ALA A 14 6.08 -1.26 -30.17
C ALA A 14 5.54 0.04 -30.75
N GLY A 15 6.17 1.11 -30.41
CA GLY A 15 6.83 1.99 -31.37
C GLY A 15 6.05 3.13 -32.00
N ASN A 16 6.52 4.29 -31.67
CA ASN A 16 6.81 5.46 -32.54
C ASN A 16 5.74 6.50 -32.93
N THR A 17 6.13 7.68 -32.51
CA THR A 17 6.27 8.97 -33.22
C THR A 17 5.04 9.83 -33.54
N ALA A 18 5.25 11.04 -33.12
CA ALA A 18 5.19 12.31 -33.85
C ALA A 18 4.05 13.29 -33.53
N GLN A 19 4.50 14.38 -32.99
CA GLN A 19 4.24 15.77 -33.40
C GLN A 19 2.81 16.35 -33.40
N GLY A 20 2.74 17.52 -32.77
CA GLY A 20 1.68 18.49 -33.05
C GLY A 20 1.64 19.61 -32.02
N HIS A 21 2.46 20.60 -32.25
CA HIS A 21 2.32 22.05 -32.08
C HIS A 21 0.96 22.61 -31.60
N ALA A 22 0.95 23.53 -30.63
CA ALA A 22 0.88 24.97 -30.86
C ALA A 22 0.46 25.72 -29.58
N TYR A 23 1.26 26.70 -29.17
CA TYR A 23 0.99 28.14 -29.04
C TYR A 23 -0.07 28.60 -28.01
N PHE A 24 0.37 29.42 -27.08
CA PHE A 24 0.18 30.87 -26.89
C PHE A 24 0.78 31.27 -25.55
N GLN A 25 1.84 32.06 -25.45
CA GLN A 25 1.91 33.52 -25.35
C GLN A 25 0.90 34.09 -24.33
N SER A 26 1.22 34.94 -23.40
CA SER A 26 2.19 36.02 -23.33
C SER A 26 2.10 36.73 -21.97
N ALA A 27 3.18 37.33 -21.61
CA ALA A 27 3.38 38.70 -21.13
C ALA A 27 3.11 38.94 -19.64
N SER A 28 3.87 39.66 -18.86
CA SER A 28 4.77 40.77 -19.10
C SER A 28 5.51 41.14 -17.80
N SER A 29 6.72 41.53 -17.93
CA SER A 29 7.54 42.27 -16.94
C SER A 29 7.01 43.75 -16.78
N PRO A 30 7.61 44.68 -16.06
CA PRO A 30 8.99 44.84 -15.61
C PRO A 30 9.15 45.64 -14.29
N ASN A 31 10.38 45.80 -13.79
CA ASN A 31 11.08 47.04 -13.44
C ASN A 31 12.17 46.78 -12.41
N ARG A 32 13.35 47.01 -12.73
CA ARG A 32 14.21 48.21 -12.85
C ARG A 32 14.98 48.56 -11.59
N LEU A 33 16.31 48.63 -11.87
CA LEU A 33 17.32 49.59 -11.44
C LEU A 33 17.90 49.42 -10.02
N THR A 34 19.17 49.41 -9.78
CA THR A 34 20.18 50.39 -10.24
C THR A 34 21.62 49.85 -10.09
N LYS A 35 22.41 50.24 -11.04
CA LYS A 35 23.88 50.24 -11.06
C LYS A 35 24.48 51.08 -9.96
N THR A 36 25.66 50.74 -9.49
CA THR A 36 26.72 51.75 -9.37
C THR A 36 28.11 51.11 -9.54
N LEU A 37 28.75 51.51 -10.58
CA LEU A 37 30.18 51.40 -10.83
C LEU A 37 30.95 52.34 -9.91
N PHE A 38 32.08 51.92 -9.40
CA PHE A 38 33.15 52.86 -9.20
C PHE A 38 34.51 52.27 -9.61
N ARG A 39 35.16 53.04 -10.38
CA ARG A 39 36.37 52.81 -11.17
C ARG A 39 37.48 53.63 -10.54
N MET A 40 38.74 53.21 -10.78
CA MET A 40 39.97 53.99 -10.85
C MET A 40 40.83 54.00 -9.56
N LYS A 41 42.06 53.98 -9.58
CA LYS A 41 43.17 53.91 -10.54
C LYS A 41 44.47 54.15 -9.74
N HIS A 42 45.51 53.40 -10.07
CA HIS A 42 46.87 53.85 -10.28
C HIS A 42 47.86 54.17 -9.15
N TRP A 43 49.06 53.65 -9.42
CA TRP A 43 50.40 54.15 -9.10
C TRP A 43 50.94 53.79 -7.70
N GLY A 44 52.04 53.18 -7.52
CA GLY A 44 53.28 53.09 -8.30
C GLY A 44 54.45 53.33 -7.32
N LEU A 45 55.48 52.61 -7.48
CA LEU A 45 56.89 52.89 -7.24
C LEU A 45 57.65 51.91 -6.35
N PHE A 46 58.48 51.14 -7.06
CA PHE A 46 59.87 50.89 -6.80
C PHE A 46 60.42 51.31 -5.42
N PHE A 47 60.95 50.30 -4.65
CA PHE A 47 62.25 50.46 -4.05
C PHE A 47 63.00 49.12 -3.93
N LEU A 48 64.18 49.15 -4.49
CA LEU A 48 65.23 48.15 -4.51
C LEU A 48 66.00 48.21 -3.19
N ALA A 49 66.33 47.11 -2.54
CA ALA A 49 67.60 46.89 -1.85
C ALA A 49 67.65 45.52 -1.17
N LEU A 50 68.47 44.74 -1.65
CA LEU A 50 69.67 44.09 -1.16
C LEU A 50 69.56 43.03 -0.07
N CYS A 51 69.86 41.82 -0.49
CA CYS A 51 70.65 40.77 0.12
C CYS A 51 70.70 40.62 1.63
N CYS A 52 70.03 39.49 2.11
CA CYS A 52 70.74 38.60 3.01
C CYS A 52 70.42 37.15 2.62
N ALA A 53 71.39 36.47 2.08
CA ALA A 53 71.35 35.02 1.87
C ALA A 53 71.40 34.38 3.28
N ALA A 54 70.24 33.87 3.67
CA ALA A 54 70.13 32.79 4.64
C ALA A 54 69.60 31.58 3.88
N CYS A 55 70.44 30.60 3.67
CA CYS A 55 70.08 29.30 3.23
C CYS A 55 69.07 28.69 4.24
N HIS A 56 67.83 28.83 3.97
CA HIS A 56 66.81 27.89 4.48
C HIS A 56 66.68 26.81 3.45
N ASN A 57 67.00 25.60 3.80
CA ASN A 57 66.49 24.43 3.09
C ASN A 57 64.99 24.42 3.32
N ASP A 58 64.26 25.12 2.49
CA ASP A 58 62.84 24.91 2.35
C ASP A 58 62.66 23.57 1.63
N GLU A 59 62.52 22.48 2.38
CA GLU A 59 61.83 21.31 1.85
C GLU A 59 60.51 21.83 1.27
N PRO A 60 60.13 21.47 0.06
CA PRO A 60 58.86 21.91 -0.51
C PRO A 60 57.76 21.51 0.44
N GLU A 61 57.09 22.50 1.04
CA GLU A 61 55.95 22.29 1.93
C GLU A 61 54.95 21.40 1.22
N GLN A 62 54.87 20.13 1.65
CA GLN A 62 53.94 19.15 1.01
C GLN A 62 52.53 19.67 1.19
N LYS A 63 51.93 20.12 0.08
CA LYS A 63 50.59 20.65 0.10
C LYS A 63 49.58 19.49 0.11
N TYR A 64 48.93 19.30 1.26
CA TYR A 64 47.86 18.30 1.37
C TYR A 64 46.60 18.81 0.69
N TYR A 65 45.81 17.87 0.13
CA TYR A 65 44.48 18.14 -0.38
C TYR A 65 43.56 16.96 -0.09
N ILE A 66 42.25 17.24 0.02
CA ILE A 66 41.14 16.31 0.07
C ILE A 66 39.96 16.97 -0.63
N THR A 67 39.34 16.29 -1.54
CA THR A 67 38.18 16.76 -2.32
C THR A 67 37.18 15.63 -2.53
N LEU A 68 35.93 15.99 -2.67
CA LEU A 68 34.83 15.12 -3.00
C LEU A 68 34.38 15.42 -4.44
N ASP A 69 33.89 14.43 -5.16
CA ASP A 69 33.26 14.61 -6.47
C ASP A 69 31.85 15.23 -6.34
N GLU A 70 31.20 14.99 -5.20
CA GLU A 70 29.94 15.63 -4.80
C GLU A 70 30.09 16.15 -3.36
N ASP A 71 29.69 17.38 -3.11
CA ASP A 71 29.77 18.05 -1.82
C ASP A 71 28.40 18.25 -1.14
N GLU A 72 27.31 17.80 -1.79
CA GLU A 72 25.95 17.87 -1.27
C GLU A 72 25.16 16.60 -1.57
N ILE A 73 24.46 16.08 -0.55
CA ILE A 73 23.45 15.03 -0.67
C ILE A 73 22.09 15.61 -0.28
N ARG A 74 21.11 15.43 -1.15
CA ARG A 74 19.70 15.75 -0.86
C ARG A 74 18.86 14.48 -0.87
N ALA A 75 18.41 14.10 0.30
CA ALA A 75 17.56 12.93 0.47
C ALA A 75 16.10 13.34 0.70
N ASP A 76 15.18 12.53 0.21
CA ASP A 76 13.80 12.60 0.66
C ASP A 76 13.64 11.96 2.05
N TYR A 77 12.43 11.95 2.59
CA TYR A 77 12.17 11.38 3.91
C TYR A 77 12.46 9.86 3.99
N SER A 78 12.43 9.13 2.87
CA SER A 78 12.67 7.69 2.85
C SER A 78 14.15 7.31 2.97
N GLY A 79 15.04 8.32 2.86
CA GLY A 79 16.47 8.11 2.86
C GLY A 79 17.06 7.80 1.50
N ILE A 80 18.38 7.62 1.44
CA ILE A 80 19.10 7.32 0.21
C ILE A 80 20.40 6.57 0.53
N GLN A 81 20.86 5.75 -0.40
CA GLN A 81 22.21 5.20 -0.42
C GLN A 81 22.96 5.81 -1.58
N GLN A 82 24.15 6.35 -1.31
CA GLN A 82 24.98 7.02 -2.30
C GLN A 82 26.46 6.72 -2.06
N ARG A 83 27.20 6.62 -3.15
CA ARG A 83 28.67 6.50 -3.13
C ARG A 83 29.28 7.77 -3.68
N ILE A 84 30.23 8.36 -2.93
CA ILE A 84 30.95 9.59 -3.28
C ILE A 84 32.43 9.27 -3.41
N ALA A 85 33.05 9.69 -4.51
CA ALA A 85 34.48 9.50 -4.70
C ALA A 85 35.28 10.54 -3.89
N VAL A 86 36.34 10.07 -3.24
CA VAL A 86 37.27 10.89 -2.46
C VAL A 86 38.63 10.94 -3.15
N SER A 87 39.12 12.14 -3.44
CA SER A 87 40.49 12.34 -3.93
C SER A 87 41.30 13.02 -2.88
N ALA A 88 42.30 12.35 -2.35
CA ALA A 88 43.18 12.87 -1.32
C ALA A 88 44.63 12.41 -1.53
N ASN A 89 45.62 13.22 -1.07
CA ASN A 89 46.99 12.82 -1.01
C ASN A 89 47.49 12.64 0.43
N CYS A 90 46.60 12.41 1.37
CA CYS A 90 46.84 12.22 2.79
C CYS A 90 45.88 11.17 3.36
N ASP A 91 46.27 10.54 4.45
CA ASP A 91 45.31 9.77 5.26
C ASP A 91 44.31 10.74 5.88
N TRP A 92 43.06 10.36 5.91
CA TRP A 92 41.98 11.21 6.37
C TRP A 92 40.98 10.47 7.29
N SER A 93 40.23 11.23 8.06
CA SER A 93 39.19 10.74 8.98
C SER A 93 37.89 11.46 8.72
N ILE A 94 36.80 10.81 9.10
CA ILE A 94 35.44 11.37 9.00
C ILE A 94 35.07 11.91 10.38
N ARG A 95 34.49 13.10 10.43
CA ARG A 95 34.03 13.79 11.65
C ARG A 95 32.60 14.25 11.49
N ASN A 96 31.94 14.50 12.62
CA ASN A 96 30.57 15.05 12.67
C ASN A 96 29.54 14.20 11.98
N ILE A 97 29.67 12.88 12.08
CA ILE A 97 28.68 11.95 11.52
C ILE A 97 27.39 12.06 12.37
N PRO A 98 26.25 12.46 11.78
CA PRO A 98 24.99 12.49 12.51
C PRO A 98 24.47 11.06 12.72
N GLN A 99 23.68 10.84 13.77
CA GLN A 99 23.15 9.50 14.12
C GLN A 99 22.24 8.89 13.03
N TRP A 100 21.75 9.71 12.15
CA TRP A 100 20.88 9.30 11.05
C TRP A 100 21.60 9.07 9.71
N CYS A 101 22.95 9.08 9.72
CA CYS A 101 23.78 8.65 8.60
C CYS A 101 24.69 7.50 9.04
N ILE A 102 24.80 6.49 8.21
CA ILE A 102 25.80 5.43 8.29
C ILE A 102 26.81 5.71 7.19
N ILE A 103 28.09 5.80 7.55
CA ILE A 103 29.15 6.16 6.60
C ILE A 103 30.30 5.18 6.74
N GLU A 104 30.67 4.57 5.64
CA GLU A 104 31.79 3.64 5.55
C GLU A 104 32.78 4.09 4.49
N LYS A 105 34.08 3.89 4.77
CA LYS A 105 35.12 4.06 3.77
C LYS A 105 35.19 2.81 2.90
N ALA A 106 35.20 3.00 1.59
CA ALA A 106 35.36 1.93 0.63
C ALA A 106 36.55 2.19 -0.29
N VAL A 107 37.18 1.14 -0.77
CA VAL A 107 38.23 1.21 -1.79
C VAL A 107 37.82 0.28 -2.93
N ALA A 108 37.76 0.80 -4.15
CA ALA A 108 37.50 0.04 -5.35
C ALA A 108 38.35 0.59 -6.49
N ASP A 109 38.92 -0.28 -7.29
CA ASP A 109 39.74 0.10 -8.47
C ASP A 109 40.87 1.08 -8.19
N ASN A 110 41.49 0.98 -7.00
CA ASN A 110 42.52 1.89 -6.48
C ASN A 110 42.03 3.33 -6.24
N ALA A 111 40.73 3.56 -6.12
CA ALA A 111 40.10 4.83 -5.72
C ALA A 111 39.41 4.67 -4.38
N GLU A 112 39.40 5.77 -3.61
CA GLU A 112 38.73 5.83 -2.31
C GLU A 112 37.32 6.40 -2.46
N TYR A 113 36.39 5.88 -1.68
CA TYR A 113 34.99 6.26 -1.71
C TYR A 113 34.44 6.39 -0.29
N LEU A 114 33.36 7.15 -0.16
CA LEU A 114 32.42 7.10 0.95
C LEU A 114 31.15 6.38 0.49
N ASP A 115 30.82 5.30 1.15
CA ASP A 115 29.49 4.70 1.06
C ASP A 115 28.62 5.31 2.15
N ILE A 116 27.58 6.01 1.78
CA ILE A 116 26.72 6.76 2.68
C ILE A 116 25.30 6.22 2.58
N GLU A 117 24.75 5.89 3.72
CA GLU A 117 23.33 5.58 3.88
C GLU A 117 22.69 6.64 4.78
N VAL A 118 21.74 7.39 4.23
CA VAL A 118 20.88 8.31 4.96
C VAL A 118 19.63 7.55 5.38
N LEU A 119 19.48 7.33 6.69
CA LEU A 119 18.35 6.59 7.25
C LEU A 119 17.02 7.36 7.10
N PRO A 120 15.86 6.70 7.06
CA PRO A 120 14.57 7.35 6.97
C PRO A 120 14.34 8.42 8.04
N ASN A 121 13.66 9.50 7.68
CA ASN A 121 13.25 10.57 8.57
C ASN A 121 11.74 10.50 8.81
N ASP A 122 11.34 9.84 9.89
CA ASP A 122 9.92 9.65 10.25
C ASP A 122 9.30 10.90 10.90
N THR A 123 10.06 12.00 10.99
CA THR A 123 9.57 13.27 11.54
C THR A 123 9.12 14.22 10.45
N GLU A 124 8.24 15.17 10.79
CA GLU A 124 7.81 16.23 9.85
C GLU A 124 8.91 17.26 9.56
N ASN A 125 9.91 17.36 10.44
CA ASN A 125 10.94 18.37 10.34
C ASN A 125 12.07 17.89 9.43
N PRO A 126 12.50 18.70 8.47
CA PRO A 126 13.72 18.43 7.73
C PRO A 126 14.93 18.45 8.67
N ARG A 127 15.98 17.77 8.29
CA ARG A 127 17.23 17.73 9.04
C ARG A 127 18.42 17.92 8.12
N GLU A 128 19.46 18.51 8.66
CA GLU A 128 20.66 18.86 7.93
C GLU A 128 21.89 18.57 8.80
N ALA A 129 22.99 18.24 8.16
CA ALA A 129 24.27 18.06 8.83
C ALA A 129 25.41 18.33 7.84
N THR A 130 26.54 18.75 8.37
CA THR A 130 27.80 18.84 7.63
C THR A 130 28.75 17.78 8.17
N ILE A 131 29.16 16.87 7.31
CA ILE A 131 30.12 15.81 7.58
C ILE A 131 31.47 16.30 7.07
N THR A 132 32.47 16.28 7.91
CA THR A 132 33.78 16.81 7.59
C THR A 132 34.79 15.68 7.41
N LEU A 133 35.46 15.64 6.26
CA LEU A 133 36.63 14.82 6.03
C LEU A 133 37.86 15.65 6.38
N ALA A 134 38.74 15.16 7.22
CA ALA A 134 39.92 15.89 7.69
C ALA A 134 41.20 15.09 7.45
N CYS A 135 42.20 15.71 6.84
CA CYS A 135 43.52 15.15 6.66
C CYS A 135 44.23 14.97 8.04
N LEU A 136 44.75 13.77 8.28
CA LEU A 136 45.38 13.44 9.58
C LEU A 136 46.77 14.01 9.74
N HIS A 137 47.46 14.31 8.65
CA HIS A 137 48.86 14.73 8.64
C HIS A 137 49.03 16.25 8.62
N ASP A 138 47.95 17.02 8.36
CA ASP A 138 48.02 18.48 8.35
C ASP A 138 47.82 19.05 9.76
N ARG A 139 48.93 19.20 10.48
CA ARG A 139 48.90 19.69 11.87
C ARG A 139 48.63 21.20 12.00
N TYR A 140 48.81 21.96 10.94
CA TYR A 140 48.79 23.42 11.00
C TYR A 140 47.66 24.09 10.21
N LYS A 141 47.17 23.47 9.16
CA LYS A 141 46.18 24.10 8.23
C LYS A 141 44.80 23.40 8.21
N GLN A 142 44.66 22.27 8.87
CA GLN A 142 43.41 21.47 8.86
C GLN A 142 42.76 21.39 7.48
N THR A 143 43.49 20.79 6.55
CA THR A 143 42.91 20.50 5.22
C THR A 143 41.69 19.61 5.35
N THR A 144 40.55 20.14 4.99
CA THR A 144 39.23 19.47 5.12
C THR A 144 38.44 19.56 3.83
N ALA A 145 37.51 18.63 3.65
CA ALA A 145 36.44 18.72 2.72
C ALA A 145 35.13 18.49 3.47
N ASP A 146 34.13 19.31 3.21
CA ASP A 146 32.85 19.22 3.86
C ASP A 146 31.83 18.63 2.87
N LEU A 147 31.00 17.72 3.38
CA LEU A 147 29.84 17.15 2.69
C LEU A 147 28.60 17.61 3.42
N PHE A 148 27.77 18.37 2.76
CA PHE A 148 26.48 18.80 3.27
C PHE A 148 25.42 17.74 2.98
N VAL A 149 24.70 17.30 4.00
CA VAL A 149 23.61 16.33 3.86
C VAL A 149 22.33 16.97 4.37
N SER A 150 21.36 17.08 3.48
CA SER A 150 20.01 17.55 3.80
C SER A 150 18.98 16.45 3.54
N GLN A 151 18.02 16.33 4.44
CA GLN A 151 16.92 15.36 4.29
C GLN A 151 15.60 16.02 4.60
N ALA A 152 14.65 15.83 3.69
CA ALA A 152 13.27 16.28 3.90
C ALA A 152 12.63 15.56 5.08
N GLY A 153 11.73 16.25 5.79
CA GLY A 153 10.83 15.62 6.73
C GLY A 153 9.72 14.88 5.99
N GLN A 154 9.15 13.88 6.63
CA GLN A 154 7.96 13.22 6.13
C GLN A 154 6.79 14.22 6.19
N LYS A 155 6.42 14.79 5.05
CA LYS A 155 5.21 15.62 4.98
C LYS A 155 4.03 14.70 5.27
N LYS A 156 3.41 14.88 6.43
CA LYS A 156 2.07 14.34 6.61
C LYS A 156 1.15 14.99 5.57
N PRO A 157 0.32 14.22 4.87
CA PRO A 157 -0.65 14.81 3.97
C PRO A 157 -1.47 15.83 4.77
N GLU A 158 -1.63 17.03 4.22
CA GLU A 158 -2.49 18.06 4.79
C GLU A 158 -3.91 17.48 4.82
N TYR A 159 -4.37 17.16 6.02
CA TYR A 159 -5.61 16.45 6.23
C TYR A 159 -6.75 17.43 6.44
N ASP A 160 -7.70 17.43 5.51
CA ASP A 160 -9.00 18.08 5.71
C ASP A 160 -9.98 17.05 6.33
N PRO A 161 -10.33 17.17 7.62
CA PRO A 161 -11.23 16.23 8.28
C PRO A 161 -12.65 16.22 7.71
N LEU A 162 -12.98 17.19 6.87
CA LEU A 162 -14.29 17.31 6.24
C LEU A 162 -14.33 16.64 4.86
N GLN A 163 -13.17 16.26 4.29
CA GLN A 163 -13.13 15.58 3.00
C GLN A 163 -13.28 14.07 3.13
N TRP A 164 -13.95 13.49 2.14
CA TRP A 164 -14.03 12.05 1.98
C TRP A 164 -12.80 11.49 1.28
N HIS A 165 -12.18 10.48 1.87
CA HIS A 165 -11.13 9.70 1.22
C HIS A 165 -11.75 8.53 0.47
N THR A 166 -11.44 8.37 -0.81
CA THR A 166 -12.04 7.35 -1.68
C THR A 166 -11.05 6.27 -2.04
N PHE A 167 -11.46 5.01 -1.88
CA PHE A 167 -10.68 3.81 -2.21
C PHE A 167 -11.51 2.80 -3.00
N ALA A 168 -10.84 1.86 -3.66
CA ALA A 168 -11.48 0.68 -4.19
C ALA A 168 -11.84 -0.30 -3.05
N VAL A 169 -13.07 -0.85 -3.06
CA VAL A 169 -13.59 -1.70 -1.98
C VAL A 169 -13.27 -3.18 -2.19
N ASN A 170 -13.18 -3.63 -3.42
CA ASN A 170 -13.04 -5.03 -3.80
C ASN A 170 -11.58 -5.54 -3.79
N LYS A 171 -10.65 -4.74 -3.31
CA LYS A 171 -9.22 -5.08 -3.27
C LYS A 171 -8.62 -4.72 -1.93
N PHE A 172 -7.63 -5.50 -1.51
CA PHE A 172 -6.74 -5.11 -0.45
C PHE A 172 -5.69 -4.17 -1.05
N ASN A 173 -5.53 -3.00 -0.46
CA ASN A 173 -4.67 -1.93 -0.96
C ASN A 173 -3.58 -1.61 0.04
N ASP A 174 -2.39 -1.28 -0.44
CA ASP A 174 -1.33 -0.68 0.36
C ASP A 174 -1.59 0.84 0.46
N ASN A 175 -2.45 1.24 1.39
CA ASN A 175 -2.77 2.63 1.64
C ASN A 175 -1.96 3.18 2.81
N LYS A 176 -1.27 4.30 2.58
CA LYS A 176 -0.42 4.96 3.57
C LYS A 176 -1.13 6.05 4.39
N TYR A 177 -2.46 6.08 4.40
CA TYR A 177 -3.24 7.10 5.12
C TYR A 177 -3.24 6.96 6.65
N ASP A 178 -2.65 5.91 7.17
CA ASP A 178 -2.60 5.60 8.59
C ASP A 178 -1.66 6.50 9.40
N LEU A 179 -0.85 7.29 8.75
CA LEU A 179 0.16 8.16 9.38
C LEU A 179 -0.43 9.48 9.93
N LEU A 180 -1.74 9.55 10.09
CA LEU A 180 -2.41 10.73 10.61
C LEU A 180 -2.53 10.68 12.15
N PRO A 181 -2.53 11.84 12.85
CA PRO A 181 -2.58 11.89 14.29
C PRO A 181 -3.78 11.13 14.88
N ASP A 182 -3.61 10.49 16.04
CA ASP A 182 -4.59 9.62 16.68
C ASP A 182 -5.79 10.43 17.12
N ASN A 183 -6.12 11.49 17.19
CA ASN A 183 -7.28 12.17 17.79
C ASN A 183 -8.27 12.77 16.79
N VAL A 184 -8.18 12.38 15.52
CA VAL A 184 -9.00 12.99 14.47
C VAL A 184 -9.92 11.93 13.84
N THR A 185 -11.23 12.08 14.06
CA THR A 185 -12.23 11.28 13.34
C THR A 185 -12.15 11.57 11.85
N ARG A 186 -11.99 10.53 11.05
CA ARG A 186 -11.82 10.61 9.61
C ARG A 186 -13.00 9.97 8.91
N LYS A 187 -13.43 10.59 7.84
CA LYS A 187 -14.51 10.09 7.00
C LYS A 187 -13.93 9.45 5.73
N TYR A 188 -14.37 8.26 5.45
CA TYR A 188 -13.94 7.49 4.30
C TYR A 188 -15.13 7.15 3.41
N ARG A 189 -14.89 7.22 2.11
CA ARG A 189 -15.83 6.79 1.08
C ARG A 189 -15.15 5.75 0.21
N LEU A 190 -15.67 4.54 0.23
CA LEU A 190 -15.20 3.45 -0.60
C LEU A 190 -16.19 3.28 -1.74
N SER A 191 -15.70 3.22 -2.97
CA SER A 191 -16.55 3.04 -4.15
C SER A 191 -15.96 1.96 -5.05
N ALA A 192 -16.74 0.97 -5.39
CA ALA A 192 -16.34 -0.07 -6.34
C ALA A 192 -17.53 -0.71 -7.06
N GLU A 193 -17.26 -1.21 -8.25
CA GLU A 193 -18.19 -2.01 -9.04
C GLU A 193 -18.41 -3.41 -8.43
N GLN A 194 -17.45 -3.89 -7.66
CA GLN A 194 -17.52 -5.12 -6.87
C GLN A 194 -17.29 -4.82 -5.40
N SER A 195 -18.07 -5.42 -4.53
CA SER A 195 -17.97 -5.27 -3.09
C SER A 195 -17.89 -6.62 -2.40
N PHE A 196 -17.19 -6.69 -1.28
CA PHE A 196 -17.21 -7.88 -0.43
C PHE A 196 -18.60 -8.11 0.16
N VAL A 197 -18.95 -9.38 0.38
CA VAL A 197 -20.17 -9.72 1.10
C VAL A 197 -19.90 -9.69 2.60
N ASN A 198 -20.40 -8.65 3.24
CA ASN A 198 -20.27 -8.51 4.69
C ASN A 198 -21.19 -9.54 5.41
N PRO A 199 -20.68 -10.31 6.40
CA PRO A 199 -21.49 -11.24 7.18
C PRO A 199 -22.73 -10.63 7.82
N ALA A 200 -22.67 -9.35 8.22
CA ALA A 200 -23.80 -8.66 8.89
C ALA A 200 -25.06 -8.56 8.03
N PHE A 201 -24.92 -8.46 6.71
CA PHE A 201 -26.06 -8.35 5.79
C PHE A 201 -26.06 -9.39 4.67
N ARG A 202 -25.35 -10.49 4.83
CA ARG A 202 -25.24 -11.55 3.81
C ARG A 202 -26.57 -12.08 3.28
N THR A 203 -27.59 -12.17 4.15
CA THR A 203 -28.94 -12.64 3.79
C THR A 203 -29.72 -11.65 2.93
N GLN A 204 -29.24 -10.40 2.85
CA GLN A 204 -29.79 -9.36 2.00
C GLN A 204 -29.09 -9.31 0.63
N VAL A 205 -27.99 -10.09 0.45
CA VAL A 205 -27.20 -10.10 -0.78
C VAL A 205 -27.61 -11.31 -1.63
N TYR A 206 -28.51 -11.09 -2.61
CA TYR A 206 -28.96 -12.08 -3.57
C TYR A 206 -29.36 -11.42 -4.89
N PRO A 207 -29.29 -12.12 -6.04
CA PRO A 207 -29.61 -11.55 -7.34
C PRO A 207 -31.01 -10.94 -7.38
N GLY A 208 -31.13 -9.76 -7.98
CA GLY A 208 -32.38 -9.02 -8.14
C GLY A 208 -32.79 -8.22 -6.91
N HIS A 209 -32.12 -8.33 -5.77
CA HIS A 209 -32.47 -7.52 -4.60
C HIS A 209 -32.14 -6.05 -4.84
N LEU A 210 -33.11 -5.19 -4.61
CA LEU A 210 -32.96 -3.74 -4.71
C LEU A 210 -32.30 -3.19 -3.45
N ILE A 211 -31.25 -2.40 -3.65
CA ILE A 211 -30.47 -1.78 -2.61
C ILE A 211 -30.26 -0.28 -2.88
N ASN A 212 -30.03 0.48 -1.85
CA ASN A 212 -29.45 1.81 -2.01
C ASN A 212 -27.94 1.66 -2.30
N CYS A 213 -27.46 2.38 -3.31
CA CYS A 213 -26.03 2.35 -3.65
C CYS A 213 -25.13 3.03 -2.60
N HIS A 214 -25.69 3.78 -1.65
CA HIS A 214 -24.99 4.36 -0.51
C HIS A 214 -25.28 3.56 0.76
N THR A 215 -24.26 3.15 1.45
CA THR A 215 -24.40 2.33 2.67
C THR A 215 -23.23 2.62 3.64
N ASP A 216 -23.33 2.11 4.84
CA ASP A 216 -22.20 2.02 5.76
C ASP A 216 -21.58 0.60 5.73
N ASN A 217 -20.49 0.38 6.43
CA ASN A 217 -19.82 -0.93 6.43
C ASN A 217 -20.51 -1.97 7.34
N ARG A 218 -21.66 -1.67 7.96
CA ARG A 218 -22.41 -2.55 8.86
C ARG A 218 -23.80 -2.86 8.38
N THR A 219 -24.42 -1.96 7.65
CA THR A 219 -25.81 -2.08 7.19
C THR A 219 -25.87 -1.92 5.67
N LEU A 220 -26.80 -2.62 5.07
CA LEU A 220 -27.18 -2.46 3.68
C LEU A 220 -28.64 -1.99 3.64
N THR A 221 -28.86 -0.81 3.09
CA THR A 221 -30.23 -0.32 2.93
C THR A 221 -30.89 -1.02 1.77
N VAL A 222 -31.94 -1.75 2.03
CA VAL A 222 -32.68 -2.58 1.06
C VAL A 222 -34.09 -2.06 0.86
N TYR A 223 -34.72 -2.44 -0.24
CA TYR A 223 -36.07 -2.01 -0.63
C TYR A 223 -37.02 -3.22 -0.73
N ASP A 224 -37.39 -3.77 0.43
CA ASP A 224 -38.27 -4.95 0.52
C ASP A 224 -39.76 -4.63 0.29
N GLN A 225 -40.11 -3.34 0.22
CA GLN A 225 -41.50 -2.89 0.05
C GLN A 225 -42.07 -3.07 -1.37
N TYR A 226 -41.24 -3.36 -2.36
CA TYR A 226 -41.65 -3.51 -3.75
C TYR A 226 -42.03 -4.95 -4.09
N THR A 227 -42.92 -5.09 -5.09
CA THR A 227 -43.31 -6.40 -5.60
C THR A 227 -42.42 -6.81 -6.77
N TYR A 228 -41.58 -7.81 -6.56
CA TYR A 228 -40.64 -8.28 -7.56
C TYR A 228 -41.29 -9.14 -8.62
N ASN A 229 -40.82 -9.04 -9.85
CA ASN A 229 -41.06 -10.00 -10.90
C ASN A 229 -40.05 -11.15 -10.85
N PRO A 230 -40.38 -12.34 -11.39
CA PRO A 230 -39.41 -13.41 -11.53
C PRO A 230 -38.20 -12.98 -12.35
N ILE A 231 -37.04 -13.53 -11.98
CA ILE A 231 -35.75 -13.34 -12.66
C ILE A 231 -35.17 -14.69 -13.05
N ASN A 232 -34.33 -14.70 -14.07
CA ASN A 232 -33.52 -15.86 -14.41
C ASN A 232 -32.14 -15.68 -13.82
N ILE A 233 -31.65 -16.67 -13.10
CA ILE A 233 -30.29 -16.76 -12.60
C ILE A 233 -29.57 -17.94 -13.24
N SER A 234 -28.26 -17.78 -13.46
CA SER A 234 -27.43 -18.81 -14.08
C SER A 234 -26.03 -18.86 -13.46
N ALA A 235 -25.40 -20.03 -13.55
CA ALA A 235 -23.98 -20.23 -13.27
C ALA A 235 -23.41 -21.29 -14.21
N SER A 236 -22.17 -21.10 -14.67
CA SER A 236 -21.48 -22.08 -15.51
C SER A 236 -20.23 -22.58 -14.78
N ILE A 237 -20.15 -23.91 -14.58
CA ILE A 237 -19.06 -24.53 -13.83
C ILE A 237 -18.60 -25.79 -14.57
N ASN A 238 -17.32 -25.84 -14.92
CA ASN A 238 -16.74 -27.00 -15.63
C ASN A 238 -17.52 -27.43 -16.88
N GLY A 239 -18.09 -26.47 -17.60
CA GLY A 239 -18.89 -26.74 -18.82
C GLY A 239 -20.34 -27.16 -18.55
N LYS A 240 -20.78 -27.28 -17.30
CA LYS A 240 -22.15 -27.50 -16.91
C LYS A 240 -22.82 -26.15 -16.62
N LEU A 241 -23.99 -25.93 -17.24
CA LEU A 241 -24.83 -24.75 -17.00
C LEU A 241 -25.91 -25.10 -15.99
N TYR A 242 -26.09 -24.23 -15.02
CA TYR A 242 -27.17 -24.23 -14.04
C TYR A 242 -28.02 -23.00 -14.31
N GLU A 243 -29.30 -23.19 -14.44
CA GLU A 243 -30.27 -22.12 -14.70
C GLU A 243 -31.51 -22.31 -13.83
N LYS A 244 -32.08 -21.20 -13.38
CA LYS A 244 -33.27 -21.20 -12.55
C LYS A 244 -34.03 -19.89 -12.70
N GLU A 245 -35.35 -20.02 -12.97
CA GLU A 245 -36.30 -18.92 -12.81
C GLU A 245 -36.75 -18.86 -11.33
N MET A 246 -36.71 -17.69 -10.71
CA MET A 246 -37.11 -17.52 -9.32
C MET A 246 -37.56 -16.09 -9.01
N LEU A 247 -38.34 -15.91 -7.95
CA LEU A 247 -38.48 -14.58 -7.36
C LEU A 247 -37.18 -14.22 -6.66
N PRO A 248 -36.72 -12.93 -6.70
CA PRO A 248 -35.57 -12.48 -5.98
C PRO A 248 -35.72 -12.74 -4.48
N THR A 249 -35.05 -13.79 -3.99
CA THR A 249 -35.02 -14.17 -2.57
C THR A 249 -33.71 -14.86 -2.24
N PHE A 250 -33.29 -14.70 -1.00
CA PHE A 250 -32.09 -15.38 -0.49
C PHE A 250 -32.21 -16.91 -0.58
N ASP A 251 -33.36 -17.44 -0.19
CA ASP A 251 -33.61 -18.90 -0.22
C ASP A 251 -33.57 -19.45 -1.62
N GLY A 252 -34.21 -18.77 -2.59
CA GLY A 252 -34.21 -19.18 -3.99
C GLY A 252 -32.80 -19.25 -4.60
N MET A 253 -31.95 -18.28 -4.30
CA MET A 253 -30.54 -18.32 -4.66
C MET A 253 -29.79 -19.44 -3.92
N ASN A 254 -30.02 -19.59 -2.61
CA ASN A 254 -29.31 -20.56 -1.79
C ASN A 254 -29.58 -22.01 -2.19
N GLU A 255 -30.78 -22.33 -2.69
CA GLU A 255 -31.08 -23.65 -3.29
C GLU A 255 -30.15 -23.96 -4.48
N MET A 256 -29.92 -22.98 -5.36
CA MET A 256 -28.96 -23.13 -6.46
C MET A 256 -27.53 -23.29 -5.96
N VAL A 257 -27.10 -22.49 -4.95
CA VAL A 257 -25.78 -22.63 -4.31
C VAL A 257 -25.59 -24.03 -3.74
N GLN A 258 -26.60 -24.57 -3.05
CA GLN A 258 -26.53 -25.93 -2.47
C GLN A 258 -26.43 -27.00 -3.57
N GLN A 259 -27.19 -26.88 -4.64
CA GLN A 259 -27.10 -27.78 -5.78
C GLN A 259 -25.70 -27.77 -6.38
N ILE A 260 -25.16 -26.57 -6.69
CA ILE A 260 -23.84 -26.42 -7.27
C ILE A 260 -22.76 -27.00 -6.34
N THR A 261 -22.80 -26.64 -5.06
CA THR A 261 -21.79 -27.08 -4.09
C THR A 261 -21.77 -28.59 -3.86
N SER A 262 -22.94 -29.25 -3.97
CA SER A 262 -23.04 -30.70 -3.84
C SER A 262 -22.43 -31.46 -5.03
N GLU A 263 -22.35 -30.81 -6.19
CA GLU A 263 -21.84 -31.39 -7.43
C GLU A 263 -20.41 -30.96 -7.77
N LEU A 264 -19.81 -30.07 -6.97
CA LEU A 264 -18.44 -29.62 -7.20
C LEU A 264 -17.45 -30.78 -7.06
N PRO A 265 -16.60 -31.03 -8.08
CA PRO A 265 -15.61 -32.06 -7.99
C PRO A 265 -14.55 -31.71 -6.91
N ALA A 266 -13.94 -32.75 -6.34
CA ALA A 266 -12.75 -32.57 -5.53
C ALA A 266 -11.66 -31.94 -6.42
N GLN A 267 -11.37 -30.67 -6.20
CA GLN A 267 -10.39 -29.95 -6.99
C GLN A 267 -9.01 -30.04 -6.35
N SER A 268 -7.97 -30.17 -7.22
CA SER A 268 -6.59 -29.94 -6.78
C SER A 268 -6.49 -28.49 -6.28
N GLN A 269 -5.96 -28.33 -5.08
CA GLN A 269 -5.95 -27.02 -4.44
C GLN A 269 -4.59 -26.37 -4.72
N GLN A 270 -4.59 -25.36 -5.58
CA GLN A 270 -3.48 -24.43 -5.65
C GLN A 270 -3.63 -23.43 -4.51
N PHE A 271 -2.55 -23.28 -3.74
CA PHE A 271 -2.45 -22.27 -2.70
C PHE A 271 -1.90 -20.99 -3.30
N ASN A 272 -2.79 -20.08 -3.64
CA ASN A 272 -2.46 -18.73 -4.09
C ASN A 272 -2.94 -17.74 -3.03
N TYR A 273 -2.10 -16.79 -2.66
CA TYR A 273 -2.43 -15.78 -1.67
C TYR A 273 -1.93 -14.40 -2.10
N ILE A 274 -2.55 -13.37 -1.56
CA ILE A 274 -2.11 -11.99 -1.66
C ILE A 274 -1.42 -11.61 -0.35
N GLY A 275 -0.36 -10.86 -0.42
CA GLY A 275 0.45 -10.42 0.71
C GLY A 275 1.92 -10.84 0.60
N PRO A 276 2.75 -10.45 1.56
CA PRO A 276 2.36 -9.73 2.79
C PRO A 276 1.98 -8.28 2.54
N LEU A 277 0.93 -7.80 3.19
CA LEU A 277 0.59 -6.39 3.26
C LEU A 277 0.82 -5.90 4.69
N GLN A 278 1.69 -4.92 4.85
CA GLN A 278 2.06 -4.39 6.16
C GLN A 278 0.95 -3.53 6.75
N TYR A 279 0.74 -3.62 8.07
CA TYR A 279 -0.11 -2.71 8.82
C TYR A 279 0.61 -2.27 10.11
N HIS A 280 0.27 -1.07 10.57
CA HIS A 280 0.89 -0.43 11.72
C HIS A 280 -0.09 -0.24 12.88
N SER A 281 -1.37 -0.48 12.63
CA SER A 281 -2.44 -0.49 13.61
C SER A 281 -3.61 -1.31 13.08
N HIS A 282 -4.50 -1.78 13.95
CA HIS A 282 -5.74 -2.45 13.51
C HIS A 282 -6.65 -1.49 12.73
N ARG A 283 -6.57 -0.20 13.02
CA ARG A 283 -7.23 0.87 12.25
C ARG A 283 -6.76 0.90 10.79
N HIS A 284 -5.46 0.73 10.56
CA HIS A 284 -4.88 0.67 9.22
C HIS A 284 -5.48 -0.47 8.38
N LEU A 285 -5.87 -1.58 8.99
CA LEU A 285 -6.51 -2.70 8.29
C LEU A 285 -7.82 -2.31 7.61
N HIS A 286 -8.58 -1.34 8.14
CA HIS A 286 -9.76 -0.81 7.46
C HIS A 286 -9.39 -0.15 6.13
N LEU A 287 -8.28 0.58 6.08
CA LEU A 287 -7.78 1.26 4.88
C LEU A 287 -7.20 0.29 3.86
N LEU A 288 -6.66 -0.83 4.33
CA LEU A 288 -6.19 -1.91 3.47
C LEU A 288 -7.33 -2.76 2.87
N GLY A 289 -8.57 -2.48 3.24
CA GLY A 289 -9.77 -3.14 2.73
C GLY A 289 -10.29 -4.29 3.59
N VAL A 290 -9.60 -4.65 4.66
CA VAL A 290 -10.03 -5.76 5.54
C VAL A 290 -11.34 -5.43 6.26
N GLY A 291 -11.55 -4.17 6.64
CA GLY A 291 -12.80 -3.70 7.26
C GLY A 291 -14.04 -3.90 6.37
N ASN A 292 -13.86 -3.91 5.05
CA ASN A 292 -14.96 -4.09 4.10
C ASN A 292 -15.51 -5.52 4.07
N LEU A 293 -14.78 -6.47 4.65
CA LEU A 293 -15.27 -7.83 4.91
C LEU A 293 -16.31 -7.88 6.04
N GLY A 294 -16.59 -6.74 6.68
CA GLY A 294 -17.48 -6.67 7.84
C GLY A 294 -16.90 -7.29 9.10
N LEU A 295 -15.60 -7.43 9.14
CA LEU A 295 -14.92 -7.94 10.32
C LEU A 295 -14.88 -6.83 11.39
N ASN A 296 -15.30 -7.18 12.60
CA ASN A 296 -14.97 -6.37 13.76
C ASN A 296 -13.51 -6.67 14.14
N LEU A 297 -12.60 -5.92 13.56
CA LEU A 297 -11.17 -6.16 13.71
C LEU A 297 -10.70 -6.04 15.16
N ASP A 298 -11.31 -5.15 15.92
CA ASP A 298 -10.98 -4.93 17.32
C ASP A 298 -11.32 -6.16 18.15
N GLU A 299 -12.51 -6.70 17.97
CA GLU A 299 -12.95 -7.91 18.63
C GLU A 299 -12.17 -9.14 18.15
N LEU A 300 -11.94 -9.23 16.84
CA LEU A 300 -11.25 -10.38 16.24
C LEU A 300 -9.79 -10.48 16.65
N LEU A 301 -9.07 -9.36 16.72
CA LEU A 301 -7.63 -9.36 16.93
C LEU A 301 -7.24 -9.03 18.37
N SER A 302 -7.96 -8.14 19.05
CA SER A 302 -7.64 -7.75 20.43
C SER A 302 -8.59 -8.31 21.48
N GLY A 303 -9.78 -8.76 21.08
CA GLY A 303 -10.84 -9.19 22.01
C GLY A 303 -11.44 -8.05 22.83
N LYS A 304 -11.20 -6.80 22.44
CA LYS A 304 -11.65 -5.57 23.14
C LYS A 304 -12.28 -4.61 22.14
N PRO A 305 -13.26 -3.82 22.58
CA PRO A 305 -13.74 -2.72 21.77
C PRO A 305 -12.61 -1.71 21.53
N TYR A 306 -12.70 -1.02 20.43
CA TYR A 306 -11.72 -0.12 19.87
C TYR A 306 -11.03 0.80 20.89
N THR A 307 -9.74 0.60 21.13
CA THR A 307 -8.89 1.44 21.96
C THR A 307 -7.56 1.72 21.24
N GLU A 308 -6.87 2.79 21.61
CA GLU A 308 -5.75 3.39 20.88
C GLU A 308 -4.47 2.54 20.71
N LYS A 309 -4.38 1.35 21.32
CA LYS A 309 -3.18 0.49 21.29
C LYS A 309 -3.58 -0.96 21.15
N GLU A 310 -3.85 -1.39 19.95
CA GLU A 310 -4.54 -2.65 19.75
C GLU A 310 -3.67 -3.76 19.19
N MET A 311 -2.52 -3.42 18.64
CA MET A 311 -1.57 -4.44 18.22
C MET A 311 -0.92 -5.11 19.43
N GLY A 312 -0.86 -6.42 19.41
CA GLY A 312 -0.17 -7.21 20.42
C GLY A 312 1.34 -7.05 20.34
N LYS A 313 1.83 -6.62 19.16
CA LYS A 313 3.24 -6.41 18.86
C LYS A 313 3.48 -5.12 18.08
N ARG A 314 4.75 -4.74 17.89
CA ARG A 314 5.15 -3.45 17.34
C ARG A 314 4.79 -3.23 15.87
N THR A 315 4.81 -4.28 15.06
CA THR A 315 4.48 -4.23 13.63
C THR A 315 3.71 -5.46 13.21
N GLY A 316 2.91 -5.34 12.15
CA GLY A 316 2.11 -6.43 11.64
C GLY A 316 2.05 -6.48 10.12
N PHE A 317 1.69 -7.64 9.61
CA PHE A 317 1.39 -7.85 8.19
C PHE A 317 0.37 -8.97 8.05
N PHE A 318 -0.35 -8.96 6.92
CA PHE A 318 -1.33 -10.01 6.70
C PHE A 318 -1.25 -10.60 5.30
N TYR A 319 -1.77 -11.81 5.20
CA TYR A 319 -1.98 -12.55 3.97
C TYR A 319 -3.46 -12.84 3.79
N ASN A 320 -3.92 -12.78 2.56
CA ASN A 320 -5.26 -13.22 2.18
C ASN A 320 -5.17 -14.40 1.22
N TYR A 321 -5.75 -15.53 1.61
CA TYR A 321 -6.10 -16.60 0.69
C TYR A 321 -7.53 -16.39 0.23
N SER A 322 -7.74 -16.29 -1.07
CA SER A 322 -9.05 -16.21 -1.68
C SER A 322 -9.07 -17.02 -2.98
N ARG A 323 -10.06 -17.88 -3.11
CA ARG A 323 -10.28 -18.66 -4.32
C ARG A 323 -11.73 -18.63 -4.72
N GLU A 324 -12.02 -17.99 -5.83
CA GLU A 324 -13.32 -18.02 -6.47
C GLU A 324 -13.59 -19.42 -7.02
N MET A 325 -14.79 -19.92 -6.79
CA MET A 325 -15.25 -21.24 -7.22
C MET A 325 -16.28 -21.14 -8.33
N PHE A 326 -17.25 -20.26 -8.19
CA PHE A 326 -18.29 -19.98 -9.17
C PHE A 326 -18.93 -18.61 -8.92
N THR A 327 -19.59 -18.10 -9.95
CA THR A 327 -20.39 -16.88 -9.88
C THR A 327 -21.80 -17.17 -10.34
N ILE A 328 -22.80 -16.76 -9.56
CA ILE A 328 -24.20 -16.72 -9.95
C ILE A 328 -24.45 -15.34 -10.56
N MET A 329 -25.02 -15.34 -11.76
CA MET A 329 -25.39 -14.14 -12.52
C MET A 329 -26.88 -14.13 -12.76
N MET A 330 -27.47 -12.96 -12.87
CA MET A 330 -28.87 -12.83 -13.37
C MET A 330 -28.89 -12.18 -14.74
N ASP A 331 -29.90 -12.55 -15.51
CA ASP A 331 -30.22 -11.87 -16.76
C ASP A 331 -30.77 -10.46 -16.47
N TYR A 332 -30.54 -9.53 -17.38
CA TYR A 332 -31.12 -8.20 -17.25
C TYR A 332 -32.64 -8.29 -17.40
N PRO A 333 -33.40 -7.87 -16.38
CA PRO A 333 -34.85 -7.93 -16.42
C PRO A 333 -35.39 -6.77 -17.27
N ASP A 334 -36.44 -7.04 -18.06
CA ASP A 334 -37.19 -5.95 -18.71
C ASP A 334 -37.83 -5.03 -17.66
N LYS A 335 -38.32 -5.61 -16.59
CA LYS A 335 -38.91 -4.90 -15.45
C LYS A 335 -38.70 -5.72 -14.17
N LEU A 336 -37.88 -5.25 -13.28
CA LEU A 336 -37.52 -5.96 -12.04
C LEU A 336 -38.65 -5.93 -11.00
N ILE A 337 -39.35 -4.81 -10.89
CA ILE A 337 -40.44 -4.60 -9.93
C ILE A 337 -41.72 -4.14 -10.63
N ARG A 338 -42.88 -4.36 -10.01
CA ARG A 338 -44.19 -4.01 -10.60
C ARG A 338 -44.52 -2.55 -10.47
N GLU A 339 -44.06 -1.91 -9.46
CA GLU A 339 -44.31 -0.49 -9.14
C GLU A 339 -43.52 0.44 -10.05
N THR A 340 -43.93 1.69 -10.08
CA THR A 340 -43.19 2.78 -10.71
C THR A 340 -42.45 3.56 -9.60
N ILE A 341 -41.16 3.80 -9.79
CA ILE A 341 -40.29 4.54 -8.87
C ILE A 341 -40.26 5.99 -9.28
N SER A 342 -40.20 6.89 -8.30
CA SER A 342 -40.05 8.30 -8.55
C SER A 342 -38.66 8.62 -9.11
N GLU A 343 -38.57 9.65 -9.96
CA GLU A 343 -37.30 10.11 -10.52
C GLU A 343 -36.30 10.57 -9.44
N GLU A 344 -36.77 10.98 -8.28
CA GLU A 344 -35.94 11.36 -7.14
C GLU A 344 -35.22 10.18 -6.50
N GLN A 345 -35.84 9.01 -6.42
CA GLN A 345 -35.31 7.81 -5.77
C GLN A 345 -34.43 6.98 -6.71
N LEU A 346 -34.72 7.05 -8.00
CA LEU A 346 -34.12 6.20 -9.02
C LEU A 346 -32.57 6.30 -9.10
N PRO A 347 -31.93 7.47 -8.93
CA PRO A 347 -30.46 7.57 -9.00
C PRO A 347 -29.70 6.75 -7.95
N ASP A 348 -30.29 6.57 -6.77
CA ASP A 348 -29.65 5.87 -5.65
C ASP A 348 -30.01 4.39 -5.57
N MET A 349 -30.86 3.92 -6.51
CA MET A 349 -31.31 2.54 -6.54
C MET A 349 -30.48 1.69 -7.50
N SER A 350 -29.97 0.62 -6.94
CA SER A 350 -29.26 -0.43 -7.68
C SER A 350 -29.84 -1.79 -7.32
N TYR A 351 -29.59 -2.79 -8.13
CA TYR A 351 -29.94 -4.17 -7.83
C TYR A 351 -28.73 -5.08 -8.00
N ILE A 352 -28.67 -6.14 -7.21
CA ILE A 352 -27.57 -7.08 -7.22
C ILE A 352 -27.67 -7.98 -8.44
N THR A 353 -26.60 -8.10 -9.23
CA THR A 353 -26.57 -8.85 -10.48
C THR A 353 -25.69 -10.08 -10.44
N HIS A 354 -24.56 -10.01 -9.74
CA HIS A 354 -23.57 -11.08 -9.70
C HIS A 354 -23.17 -11.33 -8.25
N LEU A 355 -23.08 -12.62 -7.90
CA LEU A 355 -22.48 -13.06 -6.63
C LEU A 355 -21.41 -14.10 -6.89
N THR A 356 -20.22 -13.83 -6.41
CA THR A 356 -19.09 -14.76 -6.47
C THR A 356 -19.00 -15.54 -5.18
N PHE A 357 -18.92 -16.85 -5.28
CA PHE A 357 -18.77 -17.80 -4.20
C PHE A 357 -17.39 -18.44 -4.24
N GLY A 358 -16.81 -18.67 -3.08
CA GLY A 358 -15.50 -19.27 -3.00
C GLY A 358 -15.06 -19.52 -1.57
N ARG A 359 -13.76 -19.74 -1.40
CA ARG A 359 -13.12 -20.00 -0.12
C ARG A 359 -12.19 -18.85 0.20
N MET A 360 -12.19 -18.40 1.45
CA MET A 360 -11.32 -17.33 1.91
C MET A 360 -10.85 -17.58 3.34
N SER A 361 -9.61 -17.19 3.61
CA SER A 361 -9.06 -17.08 4.96
C SER A 361 -8.02 -15.96 5.01
N LEU A 362 -7.80 -15.42 6.20
CA LEU A 362 -6.83 -14.37 6.46
C LEU A 362 -5.84 -14.85 7.52
N LEU A 363 -4.60 -14.47 7.35
CA LEU A 363 -3.54 -14.69 8.32
C LEU A 363 -2.93 -13.35 8.68
N PHE A 364 -3.12 -12.91 9.92
CA PHE A 364 -2.45 -11.74 10.47
C PHE A 364 -1.27 -12.19 11.30
N VAL A 365 -0.15 -11.54 11.13
CA VAL A 365 1.09 -11.83 11.85
C VAL A 365 1.62 -10.55 12.44
N GLU A 366 1.90 -10.56 13.74
CA GLU A 366 2.51 -9.45 14.46
C GLU A 366 3.84 -9.87 15.04
N THR A 367 4.80 -8.94 15.13
CA THR A 367 6.15 -9.18 15.62
C THR A 367 6.73 -7.92 16.26
N ASP A 368 7.61 -8.11 17.27
CA ASP A 368 8.45 -7.05 17.83
C ASP A 368 9.79 -6.92 17.11
N LEU A 369 10.07 -7.85 16.20
CA LEU A 369 11.30 -7.91 15.44
C LEU A 369 11.19 -7.12 14.12
N GLU A 370 12.26 -7.17 13.35
CA GLU A 370 12.33 -6.52 12.05
C GLU A 370 11.34 -7.16 11.06
N TYR A 371 10.57 -6.31 10.38
CA TYR A 371 9.52 -6.70 9.45
C TYR A 371 10.01 -7.66 8.35
N THR A 372 11.13 -7.35 7.71
CA THR A 372 11.69 -8.14 6.61
C THR A 372 12.14 -9.54 7.06
N LYS A 373 12.69 -9.65 8.27
CA LYS A 373 13.07 -10.95 8.85
C LYS A 373 11.83 -11.80 9.15
N ALA A 374 10.82 -11.18 9.73
CA ALA A 374 9.57 -11.89 10.04
C ALA A 374 8.88 -12.42 8.78
N ILE A 375 8.78 -11.61 7.71
CA ILE A 375 8.26 -12.05 6.41
C ILE A 375 9.06 -13.23 5.87
N SER A 376 10.40 -13.13 5.86
CA SER A 376 11.25 -14.21 5.36
C SER A 376 10.98 -15.53 6.08
N VAL A 377 10.80 -15.49 7.40
CA VAL A 377 10.49 -16.71 8.20
C VAL A 377 9.09 -17.24 7.90
N VAL A 378 8.09 -16.36 7.79
CA VAL A 378 6.72 -16.76 7.44
C VAL A 378 6.69 -17.39 6.05
N ASP A 379 7.38 -16.80 5.07
CA ASP A 379 7.47 -17.34 3.71
C ASP A 379 8.14 -18.70 3.67
N LYS A 380 9.22 -18.91 4.45
CA LYS A 380 9.85 -20.24 4.60
C LYS A 380 8.86 -21.26 5.16
N ILE A 381 8.09 -20.90 6.18
CA ILE A 381 7.07 -21.79 6.77
C ILE A 381 5.99 -22.13 5.74
N ILE A 382 5.50 -21.14 5.00
CA ILE A 382 4.51 -21.33 3.92
C ILE A 382 5.04 -22.29 2.85
N LYS A 383 6.30 -22.11 2.44
CA LYS A 383 6.97 -22.94 1.43
C LYS A 383 7.49 -24.28 1.95
N LYS A 384 7.39 -24.51 3.27
CA LYS A 384 7.91 -25.71 3.96
C LYS A 384 9.44 -25.85 3.81
N GLU A 385 10.15 -24.76 3.81
CA GLU A 385 11.61 -24.69 3.77
C GLU A 385 12.21 -24.90 5.18
N GLU A 386 13.47 -25.31 5.23
CA GLU A 386 14.19 -25.46 6.50
C GLU A 386 14.46 -24.11 7.16
N LEU A 387 14.30 -24.05 8.47
CA LEU A 387 14.55 -22.87 9.28
C LEU A 387 15.95 -22.93 9.91
N SER A 388 16.72 -21.85 9.79
CA SER A 388 17.97 -21.68 10.51
C SER A 388 17.75 -21.44 12.01
N ALA A 389 18.83 -21.46 12.80
CA ALA A 389 18.75 -21.15 14.24
C ALA A 389 18.19 -19.75 14.50
N ASP A 390 18.55 -18.77 13.67
CA ASP A 390 18.04 -17.39 13.75
C ASP A 390 16.56 -17.32 13.37
N ASP A 391 16.14 -18.06 12.34
CA ASP A 391 14.73 -18.15 11.94
C ASP A 391 13.85 -18.73 13.07
N ILE A 392 14.38 -19.69 13.85
CA ILE A 392 13.67 -20.28 14.99
C ILE A 392 13.41 -19.22 16.08
N GLN A 393 14.36 -18.31 16.30
CA GLN A 393 14.17 -17.21 17.26
C GLN A 393 13.09 -16.25 16.77
N VAL A 394 13.13 -15.86 15.48
CA VAL A 394 12.09 -15.02 14.88
C VAL A 394 10.72 -15.71 14.95
N LYS A 395 10.67 -17.00 14.59
CA LYS A 395 9.45 -17.81 14.67
C LYS A 395 8.82 -17.81 16.07
N ALA A 396 9.63 -17.81 17.12
CA ALA A 396 9.15 -17.82 18.51
C ALA A 396 8.54 -16.48 18.95
N ASP A 397 8.88 -15.38 18.27
CA ASP A 397 8.31 -14.06 18.54
C ASP A 397 6.97 -13.82 17.83
N LEU A 398 6.60 -14.61 16.83
CA LEU A 398 5.39 -14.35 16.05
C LEU A 398 4.11 -14.52 16.87
N LEU A 399 3.25 -13.50 16.86
CA LEU A 399 1.86 -13.57 17.29
C LEU A 399 0.99 -13.67 16.02
N VAL A 400 0.19 -14.71 15.95
CA VAL A 400 -0.54 -15.04 14.71
C VAL A 400 -2.03 -15.13 14.99
N TYR A 401 -2.83 -14.50 14.12
CA TYR A 401 -4.27 -14.63 14.10
C TYR A 401 -4.69 -15.26 12.77
N TYR A 402 -5.37 -16.39 12.85
CA TYR A 402 -5.92 -17.10 11.70
C TYR A 402 -7.43 -16.92 11.67
N VAL A 403 -7.92 -16.26 10.63
CA VAL A 403 -9.35 -15.96 10.43
C VAL A 403 -9.88 -16.80 9.27
N TYR A 404 -10.95 -17.52 9.50
CA TYR A 404 -11.69 -18.30 8.52
C TYR A 404 -13.20 -18.12 8.72
N PHE A 405 -14.00 -18.53 7.75
CA PHE A 405 -15.45 -18.36 7.80
C PHE A 405 -16.15 -19.71 7.99
N ASP A 406 -17.10 -19.75 8.93
CA ASP A 406 -17.91 -20.93 9.17
C ASP A 406 -18.98 -21.10 8.06
N LYS A 407 -19.80 -22.16 8.16
CA LYS A 407 -20.88 -22.43 7.18
C LYS A 407 -21.92 -21.30 7.12
N GLY A 408 -22.03 -20.53 8.18
CA GLY A 408 -22.89 -19.36 8.27
C GLY A 408 -22.23 -18.09 7.74
N ASN A 409 -21.04 -18.16 7.14
CA ASN A 409 -20.23 -17.00 6.76
C ASN A 409 -19.87 -16.08 7.94
N ASN A 410 -19.87 -16.60 9.18
CA ASN A 410 -19.41 -15.83 10.33
C ASN A 410 -17.90 -15.99 10.46
N PRO A 411 -17.16 -14.90 10.73
CA PRO A 411 -15.73 -14.97 10.95
C PRO A 411 -15.42 -15.70 12.24
N GLN A 412 -14.44 -16.58 12.19
CA GLN A 412 -13.88 -17.31 13.33
C GLN A 412 -12.41 -16.97 13.41
N THR A 413 -11.93 -16.63 14.60
CA THR A 413 -10.52 -16.29 14.83
C THR A 413 -9.88 -17.28 15.78
N VAL A 414 -8.69 -17.74 15.42
CA VAL A 414 -7.80 -18.49 16.30
C VAL A 414 -6.53 -17.70 16.49
N THR A 415 -6.16 -17.44 17.74
CA THR A 415 -4.93 -16.73 18.12
C THR A 415 -3.91 -17.73 18.63
N GLY A 416 -2.66 -17.59 18.20
CA GLY A 416 -1.58 -18.49 18.60
C GLY A 416 -0.22 -18.04 18.08
N GLY A 417 0.66 -19.00 17.88
CA GLY A 417 1.99 -18.79 17.32
C GLY A 417 2.08 -19.23 15.86
N SER A 418 3.30 -19.53 15.46
CA SER A 418 3.64 -19.90 14.08
C SER A 418 2.99 -21.19 13.57
N GLU A 419 2.44 -22.03 14.44
CA GLU A 419 1.69 -23.23 14.06
C GLU A 419 0.44 -22.90 13.23
N LEU A 420 -0.13 -21.70 13.44
CA LEU A 420 -1.30 -21.26 12.69
C LEU A 420 -0.98 -20.92 11.23
N ILE A 421 0.29 -20.60 10.91
CA ILE A 421 0.74 -20.46 9.52
C ILE A 421 0.60 -21.80 8.78
N GLY A 422 0.93 -22.90 9.45
CA GLY A 422 0.72 -24.24 8.90
C GLY A 422 -0.77 -24.55 8.66
N ARG A 423 -1.65 -24.12 9.55
CA ARG A 423 -3.10 -24.25 9.37
C ARG A 423 -3.60 -23.47 8.17
N PHE A 424 -3.19 -22.20 8.03
CA PHE A 424 -3.52 -21.33 6.90
C PHE A 424 -3.19 -21.98 5.55
N VAL A 425 -2.05 -22.71 5.46
CA VAL A 425 -1.63 -23.38 4.22
C VAL A 425 -2.37 -24.73 4.01
N ASN A 426 -2.58 -25.50 5.08
CA ASN A 426 -3.02 -26.89 4.95
C ASN A 426 -4.55 -27.04 4.98
N GLU A 427 -5.28 -26.10 5.61
CA GLU A 427 -6.73 -26.20 5.80
C GLU A 427 -7.56 -25.59 4.66
N ILE A 428 -6.93 -25.04 3.61
CA ILE A 428 -7.63 -24.41 2.47
C ILE A 428 -8.69 -25.30 1.83
N GLY A 429 -8.47 -26.62 1.84
CA GLY A 429 -9.37 -27.60 1.31
C GLY A 429 -10.64 -27.84 2.13
N SER A 430 -10.54 -27.61 3.42
CA SER A 430 -11.64 -27.76 4.35
C SER A 430 -12.41 -26.46 4.61
N LEU A 431 -11.95 -25.32 4.06
CA LEU A 431 -12.69 -24.06 4.17
C LEU A 431 -14.06 -24.17 3.52
N ASN A 432 -15.06 -23.56 4.12
CA ASN A 432 -16.40 -23.50 3.58
C ASN A 432 -16.41 -22.61 2.32
N ILE A 433 -17.32 -22.94 1.41
CA ILE A 433 -17.65 -22.07 0.27
C ILE A 433 -18.66 -21.06 0.79
N THR A 434 -18.28 -19.79 0.70
CA THR A 434 -19.06 -18.66 1.20
C THR A 434 -19.17 -17.59 0.10
N PRO A 435 -20.16 -16.69 0.15
CA PRO A 435 -20.18 -15.55 -0.75
C PRO A 435 -18.99 -14.63 -0.48
N LEU A 436 -18.19 -14.37 -1.50
CA LEU A 436 -16.98 -13.53 -1.41
C LEU A 436 -17.25 -12.09 -1.82
N GLY A 437 -18.01 -11.90 -2.89
CA GLY A 437 -18.28 -10.59 -3.46
C GLY A 437 -19.52 -10.53 -4.31
N PHE A 438 -19.98 -9.31 -4.57
CA PHE A 438 -21.15 -9.05 -5.42
C PHE A 438 -20.95 -7.78 -6.26
N SER A 439 -21.68 -7.71 -7.36
CA SER A 439 -21.77 -6.54 -8.22
C SER A 439 -23.21 -6.11 -8.38
N THR A 440 -23.40 -4.84 -8.72
CA THR A 440 -24.72 -4.24 -8.88
C THR A 440 -24.88 -3.58 -10.24
N ASN A 441 -26.14 -3.42 -10.66
CA ASN A 441 -26.50 -2.54 -11.75
C ASN A 441 -27.49 -1.48 -11.29
N LYS A 442 -27.43 -0.32 -11.91
CA LYS A 442 -28.38 0.77 -11.67
C LYS A 442 -29.76 0.38 -12.16
N LEU A 443 -30.77 0.61 -11.34
CA LEU A 443 -32.14 0.29 -11.73
C LEU A 443 -32.64 1.15 -12.92
N SER A 444 -32.10 2.36 -13.07
CA SER A 444 -32.51 3.32 -14.09
C SER A 444 -32.21 2.89 -15.53
N ASN A 445 -31.10 2.14 -15.74
CA ASN A 445 -30.60 1.89 -17.09
C ASN A 445 -29.85 0.56 -17.29
N ASN A 446 -29.83 -0.28 -16.26
CA ASN A 446 -29.11 -1.57 -16.23
C ASN A 446 -27.57 -1.46 -16.45
N GLN A 447 -27.00 -0.25 -16.35
CA GLN A 447 -25.55 -0.09 -16.38
C GLN A 447 -24.94 -0.51 -15.05
N VAL A 448 -23.67 -0.89 -15.09
CA VAL A 448 -22.91 -1.23 -13.90
C VAL A 448 -23.03 -0.11 -12.85
N GLY A 449 -23.40 -0.49 -11.65
CA GLY A 449 -23.53 0.38 -10.49
C GLY A 449 -22.30 0.29 -9.60
N ASN A 450 -22.03 1.36 -8.88
CA ASN A 450 -21.04 1.36 -7.82
C ASN A 450 -21.74 1.33 -6.47
N LEU A 451 -21.30 0.45 -5.59
CA LEU A 451 -21.67 0.54 -4.19
C LEU A 451 -20.71 1.54 -3.52
N VAL A 452 -21.28 2.52 -2.83
CA VAL A 452 -20.54 3.53 -2.09
C VAL A 452 -20.72 3.26 -0.60
N ILE A 453 -19.65 2.87 0.07
CA ILE A 453 -19.63 2.63 1.51
C ILE A 453 -19.00 3.84 2.20
N GLU A 454 -19.73 4.45 3.11
CA GLU A 454 -19.29 5.61 3.88
C GLU A 454 -19.16 5.23 5.35
N PHE A 455 -18.00 5.50 5.93
CA PHE A 455 -17.75 5.24 7.35
C PHE A 455 -16.77 6.25 7.94
N ALA A 456 -16.77 6.33 9.27
CA ALA A 456 -15.82 7.15 10.01
C ALA A 456 -14.95 6.26 10.89
N LEU A 457 -13.67 6.54 10.94
CA LEU A 457 -12.73 5.98 11.91
C LEU A 457 -12.35 7.07 12.90
N PRO A 458 -12.35 6.77 14.21
CA PRO A 458 -11.98 7.73 15.25
C PRO A 458 -10.49 8.06 15.22
#